data_43f4f43ec60148d9678c9d69495d9b56
#
_entry.id   43f4f43ec60148d9678c9d69495d9b56
#
_cell.length_a   1.000
_cell.length_b   1.000
_cell.length_c   1.000
_cell.angle_alpha   90.00
_cell.angle_beta   90.00
_cell.angle_gamma   90.00
#
_symmetry.space_group_name_H-M   'P 1'
#
loop_
_entity.id
_entity.type
_entity.pdbx_description
1 polymer ?
#
loop_
_entity_poly.entity_id
_entity_poly.type
_entity_poly.pdbx_seq_one_letter_code
_entity_poly.pdbx_strand_id
1 'polypeptide(L)'
;ATSNKAPINQFIHAEKLADATTRVVVTPNVDTIYTQAFLDVGAEPMIYGVPQTDRFFNVQVLDAWTNTAAVLETPGLYAITRADWQGELPEGVQRIDVPTTMVWTIARIVLSGQEDLPNVRAIQDKMQLMPLSAYQAGGWTAPAGSYDPANDFVPVKHVLAMDAKEFFDTANQLMETNPPAAADAPVLRELAALHVGPGEKFDDKVLGLFSGLRWKLMLLQLKKKLQSESERYTRQMGQWIYFGDPIGNFGTAYTYRTMVALRGLGANTTDVAIYPKTDVDSTGTVLTGKKTYTLHIEADPPTLEKGFWSVTAYGESDFLIENPIDRYCVNDRSGLHRNPDGSIDITLSKEAPADTTNWLPVGEGDFHLFLRIYKPDAAALTDWQPPVVRTN
;
A
#
# COMPACT_ATOMS: atom_id res chain seq x y z
N ALA A 1 11.96 -7.36 -21.51
CA ALA A 1 11.09 -7.53 -20.35
C ALA A 1 11.69 -6.69 -19.23
N THR A 2 11.10 -5.58 -18.93
CA THR A 2 11.50 -4.77 -17.77
C THR A 2 11.17 -5.57 -16.53
N SER A 3 12.22 -6.04 -15.85
CA SER A 3 12.08 -6.72 -14.56
C SER A 3 11.47 -5.73 -13.57
N ASN A 4 10.34 -6.07 -12.94
CA ASN A 4 9.78 -5.33 -11.82
C ASN A 4 10.59 -5.55 -10.53
N LYS A 5 11.89 -5.79 -10.64
CA LYS A 5 12.79 -6.16 -9.55
C LYS A 5 14.06 -5.35 -9.63
N ALA A 6 14.55 -4.93 -8.48
CA ALA A 6 15.85 -4.28 -8.32
C ALA A 6 16.65 -5.05 -7.25
N PRO A 7 18.00 -4.99 -7.30
CA PRO A 7 18.82 -5.47 -6.20
C PRO A 7 18.51 -4.72 -4.91
N ILE A 8 18.88 -5.33 -3.77
CA ILE A 8 18.86 -4.66 -2.46
C ILE A 8 19.63 -3.33 -2.56
N ASN A 9 19.16 -2.31 -1.86
CA ASN A 9 19.73 -0.95 -1.83
C ASN A 9 19.69 -0.22 -3.18
N GLN A 10 18.76 -0.58 -4.06
CA GLN A 10 18.59 0.09 -5.34
C GLN A 10 17.11 0.38 -5.62
N PHE A 11 16.85 1.50 -6.29
CA PHE A 11 15.49 1.85 -6.71
C PHE A 11 14.98 0.96 -7.84
N ILE A 12 13.69 0.68 -7.77
CA ILE A 12 12.87 0.35 -8.92
C ILE A 12 11.84 1.44 -9.14
N HIS A 13 11.83 2.03 -10.31
CA HIS A 13 10.88 3.05 -10.71
C HIS A 13 9.77 2.41 -11.55
N ALA A 14 8.51 2.58 -11.16
CA ALA A 14 7.41 2.24 -12.02
C ALA A 14 7.38 3.20 -13.22
N GLU A 15 7.20 2.65 -14.42
CA GLU A 15 7.29 3.40 -15.67
C GLU A 15 5.94 3.92 -16.15
N LYS A 16 4.84 3.38 -15.65
CA LYS A 16 3.46 3.73 -15.99
C LYS A 16 2.52 3.45 -14.84
N LEU A 17 1.32 4.02 -14.89
CA LEU A 17 0.22 3.63 -14.02
C LEU A 17 -0.26 2.21 -14.35
N ALA A 18 -0.97 1.61 -13.41
CA ALA A 18 -1.70 0.38 -13.66
C ALA A 18 -2.80 0.62 -14.71
N ASP A 19 -3.09 -0.42 -15.48
CA ASP A 19 -4.15 -0.48 -16.48
C ASP A 19 -4.94 -1.79 -16.35
N ALA A 20 -5.92 -2.01 -17.22
CA ALA A 20 -6.75 -3.21 -17.20
C ALA A 20 -5.97 -4.52 -17.44
N THR A 21 -4.72 -4.45 -17.88
CA THR A 21 -3.84 -5.63 -18.04
C THR A 21 -3.04 -5.96 -16.77
N THR A 22 -3.01 -5.06 -15.81
CA THR A 22 -2.29 -5.22 -14.54
C THR A 22 -2.99 -6.26 -13.67
N ARG A 23 -2.31 -7.39 -13.41
CA ARG A 23 -2.83 -8.54 -12.63
C ARG A 23 -1.92 -8.97 -11.49
N VAL A 24 -0.87 -8.19 -11.21
CA VAL A 24 0.13 -8.51 -10.19
C VAL A 24 -0.36 -8.20 -8.79
N VAL A 25 -1.21 -7.18 -8.67
CA VAL A 25 -1.80 -6.71 -7.41
C VAL A 25 -3.29 -6.42 -7.62
N VAL A 26 -4.11 -6.72 -6.62
CA VAL A 26 -5.54 -6.36 -6.59
C VAL A 26 -5.70 -4.88 -6.25
N THR A 27 -6.80 -4.27 -6.68
CA THR A 27 -7.12 -2.85 -6.47
C THR A 27 -5.96 -1.89 -6.75
N PRO A 28 -5.27 -2.06 -7.92
CA PRO A 28 -4.07 -1.30 -8.22
C PRO A 28 -4.36 0.22 -8.23
N ASN A 29 -3.41 0.98 -7.71
CA ASN A 29 -3.49 2.44 -7.70
C ASN A 29 -3.28 3.00 -9.12
N VAL A 30 -4.09 3.98 -9.48
CA VAL A 30 -4.03 4.68 -10.78
C VAL A 30 -3.85 6.19 -10.63
N ASP A 31 -3.45 6.66 -9.44
CA ASP A 31 -3.23 8.07 -9.15
C ASP A 31 -1.75 8.42 -9.04
N THR A 32 -0.93 7.47 -8.59
CA THR A 32 0.49 7.73 -8.26
C THR A 32 1.42 6.75 -8.97
N ILE A 33 2.55 7.26 -9.42
CA ILE A 33 3.69 6.46 -9.89
C ILE A 33 4.56 6.11 -8.68
N TYR A 34 5.01 4.86 -8.61
CA TYR A 34 5.77 4.34 -7.50
C TYR A 34 7.27 4.30 -7.79
N THR A 35 8.05 4.61 -6.76
CA THR A 35 9.46 4.23 -6.66
C THR A 35 9.63 3.42 -5.38
N GLN A 36 10.22 2.25 -5.49
CA GLN A 36 10.39 1.35 -4.36
C GLN A 36 11.84 0.94 -4.21
N ALA A 37 12.24 0.61 -2.98
CA ALA A 37 13.50 -0.08 -2.71
C ALA A 37 13.36 -0.94 -1.46
N PHE A 38 13.99 -2.11 -1.48
CA PHE A 38 14.28 -2.87 -0.28
C PHE A 38 15.70 -2.55 0.17
N LEU A 39 15.85 -2.13 1.42
CA LEU A 39 17.11 -1.70 1.99
C LEU A 39 17.58 -2.72 3.03
N ASP A 40 18.87 -2.97 3.04
CA ASP A 40 19.58 -3.58 4.14
C ASP A 40 20.40 -2.50 4.84
N VAL A 41 20.01 -2.15 6.05
CA VAL A 41 20.68 -1.16 6.90
C VAL A 41 21.50 -1.80 8.03
N GLY A 42 21.77 -3.10 7.93
CA GLY A 42 22.49 -3.85 8.95
C GLY A 42 23.97 -3.48 9.09
N ALA A 43 24.63 -3.18 7.98
CA ALA A 43 26.04 -2.83 7.96
C ALA A 43 26.27 -1.33 8.20
N GLU A 44 25.51 -0.49 7.54
CA GLU A 44 25.59 0.97 7.62
C GLU A 44 24.28 1.63 7.22
N PRO A 45 24.05 2.92 7.56
CA PRO A 45 22.90 3.68 7.10
C PRO A 45 22.82 3.79 5.58
N MET A 46 21.59 3.85 5.07
CA MET A 46 21.31 4.24 3.68
C MET A 46 20.88 5.70 3.60
N ILE A 47 21.59 6.48 2.80
CA ILE A 47 21.21 7.87 2.50
C ILE A 47 20.12 7.84 1.43
N TYR A 48 18.98 8.45 1.77
CA TYR A 48 17.81 8.60 0.91
C TYR A 48 17.56 10.08 0.64
N GLY A 49 17.63 10.50 -0.62
CA GLY A 49 17.38 11.88 -1.04
C GLY A 49 15.94 12.05 -1.54
N VAL A 50 15.20 12.96 -0.88
CA VAL A 50 13.86 13.40 -1.27
C VAL A 50 13.96 14.69 -2.06
N PRO A 51 13.57 14.73 -3.36
CA PRO A 51 13.67 15.92 -4.18
C PRO A 51 12.60 16.96 -3.84
N GLN A 52 12.90 18.22 -4.17
CA GLN A 52 11.91 19.30 -4.12
C GLN A 52 10.85 19.09 -5.21
N THR A 53 9.57 19.17 -4.82
CA THR A 53 8.43 19.13 -5.73
C THR A 53 7.24 19.89 -5.14
N ASP A 54 6.39 20.44 -6.00
CA ASP A 54 5.16 21.16 -5.66
C ASP A 54 3.91 20.26 -5.62
N ARG A 55 4.03 18.99 -6.07
CA ARG A 55 2.94 18.00 -6.08
C ARG A 55 2.98 17.11 -4.85
N PHE A 56 1.93 16.32 -4.66
CA PHE A 56 1.93 15.26 -3.68
C PHE A 56 3.09 14.29 -3.96
N PHE A 57 3.93 14.16 -2.96
CA PHE A 57 5.05 13.24 -2.90
C PHE A 57 5.22 12.77 -1.47
N ASN A 58 5.31 11.50 -1.25
CA ASN A 58 5.73 10.95 0.03
C ASN A 58 6.61 9.72 -0.15
N VAL A 59 7.44 9.43 0.85
CA VAL A 59 8.16 8.17 0.97
C VAL A 59 7.76 7.52 2.28
N GLN A 60 7.01 6.44 2.20
CA GLN A 60 6.73 5.59 3.34
C GLN A 60 7.93 4.68 3.60
N VAL A 61 8.47 4.72 4.82
CA VAL A 61 9.56 3.87 5.30
C VAL A 61 8.95 2.81 6.21
N LEU A 62 8.99 1.56 5.79
CA LEU A 62 8.40 0.43 6.50
C LEU A 62 9.49 -0.47 7.09
N ASP A 63 9.30 -0.91 8.32
CA ASP A 63 10.11 -1.99 8.91
C ASP A 63 9.79 -3.35 8.28
N ALA A 64 10.53 -4.39 8.63
CA ALA A 64 10.29 -5.75 8.12
C ALA A 64 8.92 -6.32 8.54
N TRP A 65 8.30 -5.77 9.57
CA TRP A 65 6.97 -6.13 10.06
C TRP A 65 5.85 -5.32 9.42
N THR A 66 6.20 -4.48 8.44
CA THR A 66 5.31 -3.56 7.71
C THR A 66 4.65 -2.48 8.56
N ASN A 67 5.25 -2.13 9.70
CA ASN A 67 4.90 -0.89 10.39
C ASN A 67 5.58 0.29 9.70
N THR A 68 4.92 1.43 9.64
CA THR A 68 5.46 2.68 9.13
C THR A 68 6.37 3.31 10.18
N ALA A 69 7.68 3.27 9.96
CA ALA A 69 8.66 3.92 10.82
C ALA A 69 8.71 5.44 10.60
N ALA A 70 8.53 5.88 9.35
CA ALA A 70 8.47 7.28 8.98
C ALA A 70 7.74 7.49 7.66
N VAL A 71 7.27 8.72 7.45
CA VAL A 71 6.79 9.22 6.15
C VAL A 71 7.57 10.49 5.82
N LEU A 72 8.36 10.45 4.73
CA LEU A 72 9.20 11.57 4.31
C LEU A 72 8.46 12.37 3.25
N GLU A 73 8.06 13.57 3.57
CA GLU A 73 7.35 14.49 2.68
C GLU A 73 8.14 15.78 2.41
N THR A 74 9.09 16.09 3.27
CA THR A 74 9.93 17.30 3.16
C THR A 74 11.16 16.99 2.30
N PRO A 75 11.52 17.85 1.34
CA PRO A 75 12.76 17.71 0.59
C PRO A 75 13.99 17.73 1.50
N GLY A 76 14.96 16.86 1.21
CA GLY A 76 16.17 16.77 2.01
C GLY A 76 16.87 15.41 1.90
N LEU A 77 17.91 15.26 2.70
CA LEU A 77 18.65 14.01 2.84
C LEU A 77 18.32 13.34 4.16
N TYR A 78 18.06 12.05 4.10
CA TYR A 78 17.68 11.23 5.24
C TYR A 78 18.61 10.03 5.33
N ALA A 79 19.12 9.74 6.52
CA ALA A 79 19.83 8.50 6.82
C ALA A 79 18.86 7.51 7.46
N ILE A 80 18.45 6.50 6.71
CA ILE A 80 17.66 5.39 7.24
C ILE A 80 18.63 4.42 7.89
N THR A 81 18.51 4.22 9.20
CA THR A 81 19.50 3.50 10.00
C THR A 81 18.83 2.68 11.09
N ARG A 82 19.51 1.62 11.51
CA ARG A 82 19.08 0.90 12.71
C ARG A 82 19.10 1.81 13.93
N ALA A 83 18.13 1.64 14.82
CA ALA A 83 18.02 2.45 16.03
C ALA A 83 19.25 2.32 16.98
N ASP A 84 19.97 1.20 16.92
CA ASP A 84 21.18 0.93 17.70
C ASP A 84 22.49 1.40 17.04
N TRP A 85 22.44 1.97 15.84
CA TRP A 85 23.62 2.51 15.16
C TRP A 85 24.12 3.79 15.87
N GLN A 86 25.45 3.85 16.15
CA GLN A 86 26.06 4.88 16.98
C GLN A 86 27.04 5.81 16.23
N GLY A 87 27.06 5.74 14.89
CA GLY A 87 27.94 6.60 14.09
C GLY A 87 27.45 8.05 14.01
N GLU A 88 28.27 8.92 13.41
CA GLU A 88 27.96 10.32 13.15
C GLU A 88 27.44 10.49 11.72
N LEU A 89 26.43 11.33 11.56
CA LEU A 89 25.88 11.67 10.25
C LEU A 89 26.48 13.00 9.74
N PRO A 90 26.63 13.14 8.42
CA PRO A 90 27.01 14.41 7.82
C PRO A 90 26.01 15.54 8.18
N GLU A 91 26.50 16.78 8.18
CA GLU A 91 25.67 17.96 8.43
C GLU A 91 24.52 18.03 7.40
N GLY A 92 23.32 18.37 7.90
CA GLY A 92 22.11 18.48 7.07
C GLY A 92 21.42 17.16 6.75
N VAL A 93 21.97 16.00 7.14
CA VAL A 93 21.31 14.69 6.98
C VAL A 93 20.45 14.37 8.20
N GLN A 94 19.17 14.15 7.98
CA GLN A 94 18.21 13.82 9.04
C GLN A 94 18.23 12.32 9.35
N ARG A 95 18.21 11.95 10.62
CA ARG A 95 18.20 10.55 11.06
C ARG A 95 16.79 9.97 11.08
N ILE A 96 16.61 8.79 10.51
CA ILE A 96 15.38 7.99 10.58
C ILE A 96 15.75 6.62 11.17
N ASP A 97 15.29 6.39 12.39
CA ASP A 97 15.55 5.12 13.09
C ASP A 97 14.50 4.07 12.69
N VAL A 98 14.99 2.87 12.36
CA VAL A 98 14.17 1.69 12.08
C VAL A 98 14.55 0.54 13.00
N PRO A 99 13.58 -0.30 13.44
CA PRO A 99 13.85 -1.37 14.39
C PRO A 99 14.46 -2.63 13.75
N THR A 100 14.43 -2.74 12.42
CA THR A 100 14.82 -3.95 11.69
C THR A 100 15.93 -3.67 10.70
N THR A 101 16.68 -4.70 10.32
CA THR A 101 17.74 -4.61 9.31
C THR A 101 17.16 -4.43 7.90
N MET A 102 16.08 -5.16 7.60
CA MET A 102 15.37 -5.01 6.34
C MET A 102 14.37 -3.87 6.44
N VAL A 103 14.38 -2.99 5.45
CA VAL A 103 13.47 -1.86 5.32
C VAL A 103 12.88 -1.85 3.91
N TRP A 104 11.60 -1.53 3.80
CA TRP A 104 10.95 -1.30 2.52
C TRP A 104 10.56 0.17 2.39
N THR A 105 11.01 0.83 1.33
CA THR A 105 10.62 2.20 1.02
C THR A 105 9.66 2.23 -0.17
N ILE A 106 8.58 3.00 -0.04
CA ILE A 106 7.59 3.21 -1.10
C ILE A 106 7.40 4.71 -1.29
N ALA A 107 7.99 5.26 -2.34
CA ALA A 107 7.68 6.62 -2.76
C ALA A 107 6.45 6.61 -3.66
N ARG A 108 5.54 7.57 -3.46
CA ARG A 108 4.33 7.80 -4.25
C ARG A 108 4.35 9.21 -4.78
N ILE A 109 4.26 9.35 -6.09
CA ILE A 109 4.30 10.64 -6.81
C ILE A 109 3.01 10.75 -7.60
N VAL A 110 2.18 11.76 -7.31
CA VAL A 110 0.91 11.95 -8.02
C VAL A 110 1.16 12.26 -9.49
N LEU A 111 0.36 11.65 -10.37
CA LEU A 111 0.39 11.84 -11.81
C LEU A 111 -0.91 12.52 -12.27
N SER A 112 -0.81 13.54 -13.11
CA SER A 112 -1.93 14.29 -13.66
C SER A 112 -2.14 13.99 -15.16
N GLY A 113 -2.51 12.74 -15.47
CA GLY A 113 -2.65 12.27 -16.86
C GLY A 113 -1.35 11.72 -17.45
N GLN A 114 -1.45 11.02 -18.57
CA GLN A 114 -0.30 10.37 -19.22
C GLN A 114 0.76 11.36 -19.73
N GLU A 115 0.35 12.53 -20.14
CA GLU A 115 1.20 13.62 -20.61
C GLU A 115 2.13 14.18 -19.51
N ASP A 116 1.77 13.97 -18.23
CA ASP A 116 2.56 14.40 -17.08
C ASP A 116 3.68 13.41 -16.70
N LEU A 117 3.70 12.23 -17.30
CA LEU A 117 4.69 11.18 -16.98
C LEU A 117 6.17 11.64 -17.09
N PRO A 118 6.57 12.46 -18.10
CA PRO A 118 7.92 12.99 -18.14
C PRO A 118 8.29 13.85 -16.93
N ASN A 119 7.35 14.62 -16.38
CA ASN A 119 7.58 15.43 -15.18
C ASN A 119 7.77 14.54 -13.93
N VAL A 120 7.00 13.46 -13.81
CA VAL A 120 7.18 12.49 -12.73
C VAL A 120 8.53 11.79 -12.83
N ARG A 121 8.95 11.40 -14.05
CA ARG A 121 10.30 10.83 -14.28
C ARG A 121 11.41 11.78 -13.87
N ALA A 122 11.29 13.07 -14.21
CA ALA A 122 12.25 14.08 -13.80
C ALA A 122 12.34 14.25 -12.26
N ILE A 123 11.29 13.89 -11.51
CA ILE A 123 11.33 13.80 -10.04
C ILE A 123 12.05 12.52 -9.62
N GLN A 124 11.71 11.37 -10.22
CA GLN A 124 12.36 10.09 -9.94
C GLN A 124 13.88 10.16 -10.18
N ASP A 125 14.32 10.80 -11.26
CA ASP A 125 15.75 10.98 -11.62
C ASP A 125 16.53 11.80 -10.60
N LYS A 126 15.86 12.63 -9.80
CA LYS A 126 16.48 13.43 -8.73
C LYS A 126 16.49 12.73 -7.37
N MET A 127 15.81 11.61 -7.24
CA MET A 127 15.87 10.81 -6.03
C MET A 127 17.26 10.19 -5.88
N GLN A 128 17.73 10.07 -4.64
CA GLN A 128 19.05 9.50 -4.35
C GLN A 128 18.91 8.33 -3.38
N LEU A 129 19.72 7.30 -3.59
CA LEU A 129 19.82 6.17 -2.68
C LEU A 129 21.25 5.60 -2.77
N MET A 130 21.97 5.65 -1.65
CA MET A 130 23.33 5.12 -1.57
C MET A 130 23.74 4.83 -0.13
N PRO A 131 24.72 3.95 0.13
CA PRO A 131 25.29 3.77 1.46
C PRO A 131 25.92 5.05 1.99
N LEU A 132 25.93 5.23 3.32
CA LEU A 132 26.55 6.40 3.98
C LEU A 132 28.03 6.54 3.61
N SER A 133 28.79 5.46 3.58
CA SER A 133 30.20 5.45 3.20
C SER A 133 30.43 5.97 1.77
N ALA A 134 29.56 5.60 0.84
CA ALA A 134 29.61 6.07 -0.55
C ALA A 134 29.23 7.56 -0.66
N TYR A 135 28.25 8.01 0.10
CA TYR A 135 27.87 9.42 0.19
C TYR A 135 29.07 10.28 0.70
N GLN A 136 29.73 9.83 1.77
CA GLN A 136 30.92 10.50 2.32
C GLN A 136 32.11 10.49 1.34
N ALA A 137 32.25 9.45 0.53
CA ALA A 137 33.27 9.36 -0.52
C ALA A 137 32.96 10.21 -1.77
N GLY A 138 31.76 10.80 -1.86
CA GLY A 138 31.37 11.68 -2.96
C GLY A 138 30.92 10.95 -4.23
N GLY A 139 30.55 9.68 -4.16
CA GLY A 139 30.02 8.94 -5.30
C GLY A 139 29.77 7.47 -5.02
N TRP A 140 28.81 6.90 -5.77
CA TRP A 140 28.47 5.50 -5.69
C TRP A 140 28.07 4.95 -7.05
N THR A 141 28.62 3.79 -7.37
CA THR A 141 28.15 2.99 -8.50
C THR A 141 27.43 1.78 -7.91
N ALA A 142 26.13 1.71 -8.15
CA ALA A 142 25.33 0.60 -7.68
C ALA A 142 25.87 -0.74 -8.23
N PRO A 143 26.08 -1.76 -7.38
CA PRO A 143 26.54 -3.05 -7.85
C PRO A 143 25.53 -3.70 -8.78
N ALA A 144 26.02 -4.43 -9.78
CA ALA A 144 25.13 -5.24 -10.60
C ALA A 144 24.44 -6.31 -9.74
N GLY A 145 23.12 -6.40 -9.86
CA GLY A 145 22.37 -7.44 -9.19
C GLY A 145 22.46 -8.77 -9.90
N SER A 146 22.19 -9.85 -9.16
CA SER A 146 21.93 -11.17 -9.73
C SER A 146 20.42 -11.44 -9.74
N TYR A 147 19.94 -12.09 -10.79
CA TYR A 147 18.56 -12.54 -10.89
C TYR A 147 18.53 -14.07 -10.84
N ASP A 148 17.80 -14.61 -9.85
CA ASP A 148 17.51 -16.02 -9.76
C ASP A 148 16.03 -16.27 -10.13
N PRO A 149 15.74 -16.95 -11.26
CA PRO A 149 14.37 -17.28 -11.67
C PRO A 149 13.60 -18.10 -10.61
N ALA A 150 14.28 -18.85 -9.74
CA ALA A 150 13.64 -19.59 -8.66
C ALA A 150 12.93 -18.67 -7.66
N ASN A 151 13.36 -17.41 -7.56
CA ASN A 151 12.75 -16.38 -6.72
C ASN A 151 11.68 -15.56 -7.44
N ASP A 152 11.28 -15.94 -8.68
CA ASP A 152 10.25 -15.26 -9.44
C ASP A 152 8.87 -15.85 -9.20
N PHE A 153 8.32 -15.61 -8.03
CA PHE A 153 6.98 -16.08 -7.64
C PHE A 153 6.14 -14.91 -7.10
N VAL A 154 4.83 -15.13 -7.04
CA VAL A 154 3.91 -14.22 -6.35
C VAL A 154 4.03 -14.46 -4.85
N PRO A 155 4.61 -13.53 -4.04
CA PRO A 155 4.99 -13.80 -2.65
C PRO A 155 3.84 -14.32 -1.78
N VAL A 156 2.67 -13.72 -1.85
CA VAL A 156 1.52 -14.15 -1.04
C VAL A 156 1.09 -15.58 -1.36
N LYS A 157 1.14 -15.98 -2.64
CA LYS A 157 0.80 -17.36 -3.04
C LYS A 157 1.84 -18.35 -2.54
N HIS A 158 3.10 -17.97 -2.62
CA HIS A 158 4.22 -18.78 -2.14
C HIS A 158 4.11 -19.01 -0.63
N VAL A 159 3.95 -17.93 0.15
CA VAL A 159 3.82 -18.01 1.63
C VAL A 159 2.60 -18.85 2.04
N LEU A 160 1.46 -18.71 1.37
CA LEU A 160 0.25 -19.50 1.66
C LEU A 160 0.38 -20.97 1.25
N ALA A 161 1.32 -21.32 0.39
CA ALA A 161 1.60 -22.69 -0.04
C ALA A 161 2.63 -23.42 0.84
N MET A 162 3.40 -22.70 1.67
CA MET A 162 4.39 -23.27 2.58
C MET A 162 3.75 -24.26 3.54
N ASP A 163 4.44 -25.35 3.84
CA ASP A 163 4.08 -26.17 4.98
C ASP A 163 4.47 -25.48 6.30
N ALA A 164 4.04 -26.04 7.43
CA ALA A 164 4.28 -25.42 8.73
C ALA A 164 5.76 -25.28 9.05
N LYS A 165 6.57 -26.30 8.69
CA LYS A 165 8.01 -26.28 8.98
C LYS A 165 8.72 -25.22 8.14
N GLU A 166 8.47 -25.18 6.85
CA GLU A 166 9.03 -24.19 5.94
C GLU A 166 8.63 -22.77 6.39
N PHE A 167 7.37 -22.56 6.73
CA PHE A 167 6.86 -21.26 7.17
C PHE A 167 7.54 -20.77 8.45
N PHE A 168 7.57 -21.61 9.50
CA PHE A 168 8.12 -21.20 10.79
C PHE A 168 9.65 -21.16 10.81
N ASP A 169 10.36 -22.06 10.10
CA ASP A 169 11.81 -21.98 9.97
C ASP A 169 12.23 -20.70 9.23
N THR A 170 11.53 -20.35 8.16
CA THR A 170 11.76 -19.08 7.46
C THR A 170 11.50 -17.88 8.36
N ALA A 171 10.39 -17.88 9.11
CA ALA A 171 10.06 -16.80 10.04
C ALA A 171 11.12 -16.69 11.16
N ASN A 172 11.55 -17.81 11.76
CA ASN A 172 12.55 -17.85 12.80
C ASN A 172 13.89 -17.27 12.32
N GLN A 173 14.32 -17.66 11.11
CA GLN A 173 15.55 -17.14 10.50
C GLN A 173 15.45 -15.62 10.24
N LEU A 174 14.32 -15.15 9.70
CA LEU A 174 14.13 -13.72 9.43
C LEU A 174 14.10 -12.88 10.71
N MET A 175 13.60 -13.42 11.80
CA MET A 175 13.57 -12.76 13.11
C MET A 175 14.96 -12.53 13.72
N GLU A 176 16.01 -13.25 13.30
CA GLU A 176 17.38 -13.04 13.81
C GLU A 176 17.89 -11.63 13.49
N THR A 177 17.65 -11.17 12.27
CA THR A 177 18.10 -9.85 11.80
C THR A 177 16.99 -8.80 11.85
N ASN A 178 15.73 -9.24 11.95
CA ASN A 178 14.56 -8.38 12.04
C ASN A 178 13.77 -8.68 13.32
N PRO A 179 14.32 -8.32 14.49
CA PRO A 179 13.76 -8.74 15.77
C PRO A 179 12.32 -8.22 15.93
N PRO A 180 11.43 -9.03 16.56
CA PRO A 180 10.13 -8.56 16.99
C PRO A 180 10.25 -7.39 17.97
N ALA A 181 9.21 -6.56 18.03
CA ALA A 181 9.17 -5.43 18.96
C ALA A 181 9.13 -5.91 20.42
N ALA A 182 9.57 -5.07 21.36
CA ALA A 182 9.51 -5.40 22.80
C ALA A 182 8.10 -5.73 23.28
N ALA A 183 7.07 -5.12 22.67
CA ALA A 183 5.67 -5.40 22.95
C ALA A 183 5.22 -6.82 22.57
N ASP A 184 5.99 -7.53 21.71
CA ASP A 184 5.68 -8.89 21.28
C ASP A 184 6.21 -9.96 22.28
N ALA A 185 6.95 -9.57 23.32
CA ALA A 185 7.50 -10.49 24.30
C ALA A 185 6.47 -11.45 24.95
N PRO A 186 5.21 -11.05 25.23
CA PRO A 186 4.20 -11.98 25.72
C PRO A 186 3.87 -13.09 24.74
N VAL A 187 3.60 -12.77 23.48
CA VAL A 187 3.26 -13.78 22.45
C VAL A 187 4.46 -14.66 22.11
N LEU A 188 5.68 -14.13 22.11
CA LEU A 188 6.89 -14.91 21.90
C LEU A 188 7.10 -15.96 23.01
N ARG A 189 6.79 -15.63 24.27
CA ARG A 189 6.82 -16.62 25.37
C ARG A 189 5.83 -17.76 25.15
N GLU A 190 4.65 -17.47 24.63
CA GLU A 190 3.65 -18.49 24.30
C GLU A 190 4.11 -19.37 23.14
N LEU A 191 4.73 -18.76 22.12
CA LEU A 191 5.24 -19.45 20.95
C LEU A 191 6.53 -20.23 21.18
N ALA A 192 7.29 -19.91 22.22
CA ALA A 192 8.56 -20.60 22.56
C ALA A 192 8.37 -22.11 22.75
N ALA A 193 7.24 -22.54 23.31
CA ALA A 193 6.90 -23.97 23.45
C ALA A 193 6.72 -24.68 22.09
N LEU A 194 6.57 -23.94 21.02
CA LEU A 194 6.45 -24.43 19.64
C LEU A 194 7.78 -24.27 18.88
N HIS A 195 8.84 -23.82 19.53
CA HIS A 195 10.11 -23.46 18.88
C HIS A 195 9.93 -22.40 17.78
N VAL A 196 9.13 -21.35 18.09
CA VAL A 196 8.95 -20.19 17.23
C VAL A 196 9.50 -18.95 17.93
N GLY A 197 10.51 -18.35 17.33
CA GLY A 197 11.26 -17.19 17.85
C GLY A 197 12.56 -16.98 17.09
N PRO A 198 13.28 -15.88 17.35
CA PRO A 198 14.53 -15.57 16.65
C PRO A 198 15.56 -16.71 16.77
N GLY A 199 16.00 -17.25 15.63
CA GLY A 199 16.99 -18.31 15.53
C GLY A 199 16.54 -19.71 15.97
N GLU A 200 15.27 -19.88 16.38
CA GLU A 200 14.72 -21.19 16.72
C GLU A 200 14.57 -22.09 15.48
N LYS A 201 14.41 -23.39 15.73
CA LYS A 201 14.07 -24.36 14.67
C LYS A 201 12.76 -25.04 15.02
N PHE A 202 11.76 -24.84 14.17
CA PHE A 202 10.43 -25.38 14.39
C PHE A 202 10.45 -26.92 14.40
N ASP A 203 9.85 -27.51 15.43
CA ASP A 203 9.65 -28.97 15.52
C ASP A 203 8.20 -29.29 15.09
N ASP A 204 8.04 -29.83 13.88
CA ASP A 204 6.73 -30.21 13.32
C ASP A 204 6.02 -31.32 14.13
N LYS A 205 6.75 -32.05 14.99
CA LYS A 205 6.17 -33.04 15.92
C LYS A 205 5.18 -32.40 16.89
N VAL A 206 5.32 -31.10 17.19
CA VAL A 206 4.34 -30.37 18.05
C VAL A 206 2.93 -30.37 17.45
N LEU A 207 2.80 -30.49 16.11
CA LEU A 207 1.52 -30.63 15.43
C LEU A 207 0.97 -32.06 15.49
N GLY A 208 1.77 -33.04 15.92
CA GLY A 208 1.40 -34.45 16.07
C GLY A 208 1.21 -35.20 14.77
N LEU A 209 0.64 -36.40 14.87
CA LEU A 209 0.27 -37.18 13.70
C LEU A 209 -0.67 -36.38 12.79
N PHE A 210 -0.45 -36.44 11.46
CA PHE A 210 -1.18 -35.68 10.45
C PHE A 210 -0.93 -34.16 10.45
N SER A 211 0.29 -33.74 10.79
CA SER A 211 0.72 -32.32 10.84
C SER A 211 0.28 -31.51 9.61
N GLY A 212 0.47 -32.02 8.40
CA GLY A 212 0.07 -31.34 7.17
C GLY A 212 -1.45 -31.12 7.04
N LEU A 213 -2.28 -32.07 7.50
CA LEU A 213 -3.74 -31.88 7.50
C LEU A 213 -4.16 -30.85 8.55
N ARG A 214 -3.56 -30.91 9.75
CA ARG A 214 -3.82 -29.92 10.82
C ARG A 214 -3.44 -28.52 10.39
N TRP A 215 -2.29 -28.35 9.74
CA TRP A 215 -1.83 -27.08 9.19
C TRP A 215 -2.86 -26.50 8.20
N LYS A 216 -3.31 -27.29 7.23
CA LYS A 216 -4.35 -26.86 6.27
C LYS A 216 -5.66 -26.47 6.96
N LEU A 217 -6.10 -27.22 7.96
CA LEU A 217 -7.29 -26.88 8.73
C LEU A 217 -7.12 -25.59 9.53
N MET A 218 -5.95 -25.37 10.12
CA MET A 218 -5.62 -24.11 10.81
C MET A 218 -5.66 -22.92 9.86
N LEU A 219 -5.10 -23.03 8.65
CA LEU A 219 -5.17 -21.96 7.65
C LEU A 219 -6.61 -21.63 7.23
N LEU A 220 -7.48 -22.64 7.11
CA LEU A 220 -8.91 -22.41 6.84
C LEU A 220 -9.62 -21.69 8.00
N GLN A 221 -9.32 -22.05 9.24
CA GLN A 221 -9.84 -21.38 10.42
C GLN A 221 -9.30 -19.95 10.54
N LEU A 222 -8.01 -19.74 10.25
CA LEU A 222 -7.39 -18.43 10.24
C LEU A 222 -8.10 -17.50 9.25
N LYS A 223 -8.42 -17.97 8.04
CA LYS A 223 -9.15 -17.16 7.04
C LYS A 223 -10.48 -16.64 7.59
N LYS A 224 -11.26 -17.48 8.26
CA LYS A 224 -12.51 -17.06 8.90
C LYS A 224 -12.28 -16.06 10.03
N LYS A 225 -11.29 -16.30 10.88
CA LYS A 225 -10.91 -15.39 11.97
C LYS A 225 -10.45 -14.03 11.44
N LEU A 226 -9.62 -14.01 10.41
CA LEU A 226 -9.17 -12.77 9.77
C LEU A 226 -10.34 -11.92 9.25
N GLN A 227 -11.35 -12.57 8.69
CA GLN A 227 -12.54 -11.89 8.19
C GLN A 227 -13.34 -11.24 9.34
N SER A 228 -13.66 -11.99 10.39
CA SER A 228 -14.42 -11.46 11.54
C SER A 228 -13.66 -10.39 12.34
N GLU A 229 -12.34 -10.55 12.49
CA GLU A 229 -11.51 -9.56 13.20
C GLU A 229 -11.32 -8.27 12.39
N SER A 230 -11.34 -8.34 11.04
CA SER A 230 -11.21 -7.15 10.21
C SER A 230 -12.35 -6.15 10.43
N GLU A 231 -13.55 -6.65 10.76
CA GLU A 231 -14.73 -5.82 11.04
C GLU A 231 -14.50 -4.86 12.22
N ARG A 232 -13.68 -5.25 13.21
CA ARG A 232 -13.36 -4.42 14.39
C ARG A 232 -12.58 -3.14 14.03
N TYR A 233 -11.82 -3.17 12.94
CA TYR A 233 -10.99 -2.06 12.46
C TYR A 233 -11.63 -1.32 11.29
N THR A 234 -12.80 -1.77 10.86
CA THR A 234 -13.58 -1.10 9.82
C THR A 234 -14.24 0.14 10.41
N ARG A 235 -14.17 1.23 9.67
CA ARG A 235 -14.91 2.48 9.94
C ARG A 235 -15.94 2.68 8.86
N GLN A 236 -17.08 3.21 9.24
CA GLN A 236 -18.18 3.53 8.34
C GLN A 236 -18.23 5.03 8.09
N MET A 237 -18.45 5.41 6.83
CA MET A 237 -18.60 6.78 6.36
C MET A 237 -19.77 6.79 5.35
N GLY A 238 -20.99 7.02 5.82
CA GLY A 238 -22.19 6.82 5.01
C GLY A 238 -22.31 5.37 4.51
N GLN A 239 -22.40 5.18 3.19
CA GLN A 239 -22.40 3.86 2.56
C GLN A 239 -21.00 3.26 2.34
N TRP A 240 -19.96 4.03 2.63
CA TRP A 240 -18.57 3.64 2.45
C TRP A 240 -18.01 3.03 3.72
N ILE A 241 -17.10 2.07 3.54
CA ILE A 241 -16.35 1.47 4.63
C ILE A 241 -14.85 1.55 4.34
N TYR A 242 -14.03 1.76 5.36
CA TYR A 242 -12.57 1.75 5.21
C TYR A 242 -11.89 1.16 6.44
N PHE A 243 -10.64 0.76 6.28
CA PHE A 243 -9.80 0.30 7.38
C PHE A 243 -9.22 1.50 8.12
N GLY A 244 -9.57 1.60 9.40
CA GLY A 244 -9.05 2.64 10.30
C GLY A 244 -7.82 2.20 11.06
N ASP A 245 -7.43 3.02 12.03
CA ASP A 245 -6.30 2.70 12.91
C ASP A 245 -6.50 1.34 13.62
N PRO A 246 -5.38 0.63 13.84
CA PRO A 246 -3.98 1.02 13.66
C PRO A 246 -3.35 0.56 12.34
N ILE A 247 -3.98 0.82 11.18
CA ILE A 247 -3.41 0.47 9.89
C ILE A 247 -2.03 1.15 9.70
N GLY A 248 -1.06 0.38 9.22
CA GLY A 248 0.31 0.88 9.02
C GLY A 248 1.16 1.02 10.30
N ASN A 249 0.55 0.96 11.50
CA ASN A 249 1.22 0.97 12.81
C ASN A 249 0.54 -0.04 13.75
N PHE A 250 0.63 -1.32 13.40
CA PHE A 250 -0.21 -2.38 13.92
C PHE A 250 0.01 -2.71 15.40
N GLY A 251 1.19 -2.42 15.97
CA GLY A 251 1.52 -2.82 17.34
C GLY A 251 1.27 -4.33 17.53
N THR A 252 0.46 -4.68 18.53
CA THR A 252 0.08 -6.08 18.84
C THR A 252 -1.22 -6.53 18.14
N ALA A 253 -1.75 -5.77 17.20
CA ALA A 253 -2.93 -6.16 16.42
C ALA A 253 -2.56 -7.16 15.31
N TYR A 254 -2.02 -8.33 15.68
CA TYR A 254 -1.44 -9.32 14.77
C TYR A 254 -2.40 -9.80 13.69
N THR A 255 -3.65 -10.07 14.06
CA THR A 255 -4.68 -10.53 13.12
C THR A 255 -4.98 -9.46 12.07
N TYR A 256 -5.02 -8.19 12.49
CA TYR A 256 -5.22 -7.06 11.59
C TYR A 256 -4.03 -6.87 10.65
N ARG A 257 -2.79 -6.88 11.17
CA ARG A 257 -1.58 -6.84 10.35
C ARG A 257 -1.55 -7.97 9.31
N THR A 258 -1.90 -9.19 9.71
CA THR A 258 -1.98 -10.34 8.80
C THR A 258 -3.02 -10.12 7.70
N MET A 259 -4.19 -9.60 8.03
CA MET A 259 -5.25 -9.30 7.07
C MET A 259 -4.78 -8.21 6.06
N VAL A 260 -4.16 -7.14 6.54
CA VAL A 260 -3.61 -6.08 5.67
C VAL A 260 -2.46 -6.63 4.80
N ALA A 261 -1.60 -7.48 5.35
CA ALA A 261 -0.53 -8.14 4.57
C ALA A 261 -1.07 -8.98 3.41
N LEU A 262 -2.24 -9.60 3.58
CA LEU A 262 -2.88 -10.42 2.53
C LEU A 262 -3.64 -9.60 1.48
N ARG A 263 -4.10 -8.39 1.80
CA ARG A 263 -5.03 -7.62 0.96
C ARG A 263 -4.53 -6.25 0.52
N GLY A 264 -3.57 -5.66 1.23
CA GLY A 264 -3.10 -4.30 0.99
C GLY A 264 -1.76 -4.04 1.66
N LEU A 265 -0.79 -4.95 1.46
CA LEU A 265 0.56 -4.84 2.00
C LEU A 265 1.17 -3.48 1.64
N GLY A 266 1.74 -2.80 2.62
CA GLY A 266 2.31 -1.45 2.47
C GLY A 266 1.24 -0.35 2.48
N ALA A 267 0.05 -0.61 3.05
CA ALA A 267 -0.96 0.42 3.25
C ALA A 267 -0.39 1.60 4.07
N ASN A 268 -0.80 2.81 3.69
CA ASN A 268 -0.48 4.01 4.46
C ASN A 268 -1.21 4.01 5.81
N THR A 269 -0.69 4.80 6.73
CA THR A 269 -1.42 5.22 7.95
C THR A 269 -2.57 6.14 7.58
N THR A 270 -3.59 6.26 8.44
CA THR A 270 -4.80 7.03 8.15
C THR A 270 -4.58 8.53 8.00
N ASP A 271 -3.53 9.07 8.58
CA ASP A 271 -3.11 10.47 8.41
C ASP A 271 -2.49 10.76 7.03
N VAL A 272 -1.95 9.73 6.37
CA VAL A 272 -1.39 9.84 5.02
C VAL A 272 -2.43 9.58 3.95
N ALA A 273 -3.26 8.53 4.12
CA ALA A 273 -4.35 8.25 3.19
C ALA A 273 -5.40 7.33 3.80
N ILE A 274 -6.66 7.55 3.41
CA ILE A 274 -7.78 6.64 3.67
C ILE A 274 -8.36 6.15 2.35
N TYR A 275 -8.95 4.94 2.40
CA TYR A 275 -9.42 4.22 1.21
C TYR A 275 -10.85 3.70 1.40
N PRO A 276 -11.86 4.60 1.53
CA PRO A 276 -13.25 4.18 1.60
C PRO A 276 -13.69 3.39 0.37
N LYS A 277 -14.34 2.26 0.60
CA LYS A 277 -14.89 1.37 -0.43
C LYS A 277 -16.40 1.28 -0.28
N THR A 278 -17.13 1.21 -1.40
CA THR A 278 -18.52 0.80 -1.44
C THR A 278 -18.77 -0.15 -2.61
N ASP A 279 -19.60 -1.15 -2.39
CA ASP A 279 -20.13 -2.08 -3.38
C ASP A 279 -21.65 -2.01 -3.46
N VAL A 280 -22.28 -1.03 -2.79
CA VAL A 280 -23.73 -0.82 -2.75
C VAL A 280 -24.12 0.61 -3.09
N ASP A 281 -25.34 0.79 -3.56
CA ASP A 281 -25.95 2.12 -3.71
C ASP A 281 -26.53 2.63 -2.37
N SER A 282 -27.15 3.81 -2.37
CA SER A 282 -27.75 4.43 -1.19
C SER A 282 -28.92 3.64 -0.57
N THR A 283 -29.43 2.63 -1.26
CA THR A 283 -30.47 1.72 -0.76
C THR A 283 -29.91 0.42 -0.18
N GLY A 284 -28.59 0.22 -0.27
CA GLY A 284 -27.92 -1.04 0.11
C GLY A 284 -27.96 -2.11 -0.98
N THR A 285 -28.36 -1.75 -2.21
CA THR A 285 -28.37 -2.68 -3.35
C THR A 285 -26.98 -2.75 -3.98
N VAL A 286 -26.51 -3.96 -4.30
CA VAL A 286 -25.21 -4.19 -4.94
C VAL A 286 -25.12 -3.46 -6.28
N LEU A 287 -23.95 -2.83 -6.51
CA LEU A 287 -23.66 -2.11 -7.74
C LEU A 287 -23.39 -3.09 -8.88
N THR A 288 -24.09 -2.91 -10.00
CA THR A 288 -23.94 -3.75 -11.19
C THR A 288 -23.97 -2.91 -12.46
N GLY A 289 -23.11 -3.22 -13.42
CA GLY A 289 -23.08 -2.50 -14.70
C GLY A 289 -24.29 -2.70 -15.61
N LYS A 290 -25.28 -3.47 -15.16
CA LYS A 290 -26.60 -3.55 -15.82
C LYS A 290 -27.48 -2.33 -15.58
N LYS A 291 -27.06 -1.43 -14.68
CA LYS A 291 -27.76 -0.20 -14.33
C LYS A 291 -26.82 0.99 -14.52
N THR A 292 -27.42 2.17 -14.62
CA THR A 292 -26.71 3.45 -14.59
C THR A 292 -26.90 4.09 -13.21
N TYR A 293 -25.83 4.68 -12.69
CA TYR A 293 -25.86 5.36 -11.39
C TYR A 293 -25.29 6.76 -11.51
N THR A 294 -25.67 7.60 -10.58
CA THR A 294 -25.02 8.88 -10.31
C THR A 294 -24.29 8.79 -8.97
N LEU A 295 -22.98 9.02 -8.99
CA LEU A 295 -22.20 9.29 -7.77
C LEU A 295 -22.22 10.80 -7.55
N HIS A 296 -22.94 11.23 -6.54
CA HIS A 296 -23.07 12.63 -6.16
C HIS A 296 -22.07 13.00 -5.08
N ILE A 297 -21.24 14.01 -5.35
CA ILE A 297 -20.25 14.58 -4.42
C ILE A 297 -20.72 16.01 -4.11
N GLU A 298 -21.30 16.23 -2.94
CA GLU A 298 -21.81 17.54 -2.52
C GLU A 298 -20.69 18.57 -2.36
N ALA A 299 -19.58 18.16 -1.77
CA ALA A 299 -18.34 18.95 -1.63
C ALA A 299 -17.14 18.03 -1.76
N ASP A 300 -16.05 18.56 -2.28
CA ASP A 300 -14.80 17.80 -2.42
C ASP A 300 -14.39 17.18 -1.07
N PRO A 301 -13.85 15.94 -1.07
CA PRO A 301 -13.23 15.36 0.12
C PRO A 301 -12.20 16.30 0.72
N PRO A 302 -12.27 16.64 2.02
CA PRO A 302 -11.35 17.57 2.65
C PRO A 302 -9.95 16.97 2.75
N THR A 303 -8.98 17.71 2.22
CA THR A 303 -7.56 17.35 2.23
C THR A 303 -6.70 18.50 2.74
N LEU A 304 -5.57 18.16 3.34
CA LEU A 304 -4.52 19.14 3.69
C LEU A 304 -3.77 19.59 2.43
N GLU A 305 -2.86 20.54 2.58
CA GLU A 305 -2.02 21.05 1.49
C GLU A 305 -1.35 19.93 0.70
N LYS A 306 -1.40 20.01 -0.63
CA LYS A 306 -0.95 19.00 -1.59
C LYS A 306 -1.68 17.65 -1.49
N GLY A 307 -2.70 17.52 -0.67
CA GLY A 307 -3.59 16.36 -0.67
C GLY A 307 -4.45 16.34 -1.95
N PHE A 308 -5.05 15.19 -2.23
CA PHE A 308 -5.92 15.00 -3.38
C PHE A 308 -6.89 13.84 -3.14
N TRP A 309 -7.90 13.74 -3.98
CA TRP A 309 -8.83 12.63 -3.95
C TRP A 309 -9.05 12.00 -5.34
N SER A 310 -9.50 10.76 -5.33
CA SER A 310 -9.94 10.05 -6.54
C SER A 310 -11.02 9.03 -6.25
N VAL A 311 -11.83 8.72 -7.26
CA VAL A 311 -12.76 7.59 -7.27
C VAL A 311 -12.37 6.64 -8.40
N THR A 312 -12.10 5.38 -8.06
CA THR A 312 -11.71 4.33 -9.00
C THR A 312 -12.75 3.22 -8.99
N ALA A 313 -13.13 2.70 -10.16
CA ALA A 313 -14.02 1.55 -10.31
C ALA A 313 -13.21 0.26 -10.53
N TYR A 314 -13.62 -0.80 -9.84
CA TYR A 314 -13.05 -2.15 -9.97
C TYR A 314 -14.16 -3.18 -10.19
N GLY A 315 -13.89 -4.19 -11.00
CA GLY A 315 -14.80 -5.33 -11.18
C GLY A 315 -14.78 -6.32 -10.01
N GLU A 316 -15.59 -7.36 -10.10
CA GLU A 316 -15.75 -8.42 -9.08
C GLU A 316 -14.42 -9.06 -8.64
N SER A 317 -13.44 -9.13 -9.54
CA SER A 317 -12.12 -9.71 -9.27
C SER A 317 -11.12 -8.75 -8.67
N ASP A 318 -11.54 -7.56 -8.22
CA ASP A 318 -10.70 -6.48 -7.68
C ASP A 318 -9.66 -5.93 -8.68
N PHE A 319 -9.91 -6.05 -10.01
CA PHE A 319 -9.07 -5.47 -11.05
C PHE A 319 -9.77 -4.33 -11.78
N LEU A 320 -8.96 -3.47 -12.41
CA LEU A 320 -9.45 -2.38 -13.26
C LEU A 320 -10.27 -2.94 -14.42
N ILE A 321 -11.33 -2.23 -14.77
CA ILE A 321 -12.31 -2.62 -15.79
C ILE A 321 -11.86 -2.05 -17.13
N GLU A 322 -11.62 -2.92 -18.12
CA GLU A 322 -11.32 -2.49 -19.48
C GLU A 322 -12.47 -1.64 -20.04
N ASN A 323 -12.13 -0.52 -20.67
CA ASN A 323 -13.10 0.41 -21.22
C ASN A 323 -12.52 1.19 -22.41
N PRO A 324 -13.37 1.73 -23.31
CA PRO A 324 -12.92 2.27 -24.60
C PRO A 324 -12.10 3.57 -24.52
N ILE A 325 -12.02 4.20 -23.35
CA ILE A 325 -11.29 5.48 -23.15
C ILE A 325 -10.18 5.37 -22.14
N ASP A 326 -9.83 4.15 -21.71
CA ASP A 326 -8.79 3.86 -20.71
C ASP A 326 -8.92 4.70 -19.42
N ARG A 327 -10.15 5.08 -19.06
CA ARG A 327 -10.44 5.83 -17.84
C ARG A 327 -10.84 4.88 -16.72
N TYR A 328 -9.99 4.75 -15.74
CA TYR A 328 -10.19 3.88 -14.57
C TYR A 328 -10.57 4.64 -13.31
N CYS A 329 -10.29 5.94 -13.28
CA CYS A 329 -10.65 6.83 -12.18
C CYS A 329 -11.10 8.21 -12.66
N VAL A 330 -11.78 8.91 -11.76
CA VAL A 330 -12.00 10.36 -11.81
C VAL A 330 -11.43 10.95 -10.52
N ASN A 331 -10.93 12.17 -10.58
CA ASN A 331 -10.26 12.83 -9.46
C ASN A 331 -10.36 14.36 -9.57
N ASP A 332 -9.86 15.07 -8.57
CA ASP A 332 -9.81 16.52 -8.50
C ASP A 332 -9.01 17.19 -9.65
N ARG A 333 -8.21 16.42 -10.39
CA ARG A 333 -7.38 16.86 -11.54
C ARG A 333 -8.00 16.49 -12.89
N SER A 334 -9.15 15.80 -12.91
CA SER A 334 -9.79 15.28 -14.13
C SER A 334 -10.58 16.34 -14.93
N GLY A 335 -10.61 17.61 -14.49
CA GLY A 335 -11.36 18.65 -15.16
C GLY A 335 -12.88 18.42 -15.12
N LEU A 336 -13.40 17.88 -14.03
CA LEU A 336 -14.81 17.55 -13.86
C LEU A 336 -15.70 18.80 -13.93
N HIS A 337 -16.84 18.68 -14.61
CA HIS A 337 -17.90 19.69 -14.59
C HIS A 337 -18.58 19.72 -13.22
N ARG A 338 -18.76 20.93 -12.69
CA ARG A 338 -19.48 21.17 -11.43
C ARG A 338 -20.86 21.71 -11.71
N ASN A 339 -21.80 21.32 -10.87
CA ASN A 339 -23.13 21.90 -10.83
C ASN A 339 -23.08 23.37 -10.35
N PRO A 340 -24.15 24.18 -10.57
CA PRO A 340 -24.18 25.57 -10.13
C PRO A 340 -24.01 25.78 -8.62
N ASP A 341 -24.30 24.78 -7.80
CA ASP A 341 -24.09 24.77 -6.35
C ASP A 341 -22.67 24.33 -5.92
N GLY A 342 -21.82 23.96 -6.89
CA GLY A 342 -20.45 23.49 -6.67
C GLY A 342 -20.31 21.98 -6.50
N SER A 343 -21.41 21.24 -6.39
CA SER A 343 -21.40 19.77 -6.32
C SER A 343 -20.95 19.15 -7.65
N ILE A 344 -20.64 17.85 -7.63
CA ILE A 344 -20.22 17.09 -8.81
C ILE A 344 -21.09 15.85 -8.92
N ASP A 345 -21.64 15.61 -10.11
CA ASP A 345 -22.32 14.38 -10.48
C ASP A 345 -21.45 13.57 -11.44
N ILE A 346 -21.10 12.34 -11.05
CA ILE A 346 -20.32 11.41 -11.86
C ILE A 346 -21.25 10.29 -12.33
N THR A 347 -21.35 10.11 -13.65
CA THR A 347 -22.12 9.01 -14.24
C THR A 347 -21.30 7.72 -14.17
N LEU A 348 -21.87 6.69 -13.56
CA LEU A 348 -21.32 5.32 -13.54
C LEU A 348 -22.18 4.46 -14.47
N SER A 349 -21.65 4.06 -15.61
CA SER A 349 -22.38 3.26 -16.59
C SER A 349 -21.43 2.50 -17.50
N LYS A 350 -21.91 1.38 -18.08
CA LYS A 350 -21.21 0.65 -19.13
C LYS A 350 -21.19 1.45 -20.42
N GLU A 351 -22.35 1.97 -20.80
CA GLU A 351 -22.52 2.74 -22.02
C GLU A 351 -22.13 4.21 -21.78
N ALA A 352 -21.41 4.79 -22.75
CA ALA A 352 -20.99 6.18 -22.67
C ALA A 352 -22.21 7.12 -22.75
N PRO A 353 -22.35 8.09 -21.82
CA PRO A 353 -23.32 9.15 -21.96
C PRO A 353 -22.93 10.13 -23.08
N ALA A 354 -23.85 11.04 -23.45
CA ALA A 354 -23.58 12.07 -24.47
C ALA A 354 -22.41 13.00 -24.05
N ASP A 355 -22.32 13.34 -22.77
CA ASP A 355 -21.17 14.05 -22.19
C ASP A 355 -20.35 13.08 -21.33
N THR A 356 -19.12 12.84 -21.76
CA THR A 356 -18.20 11.91 -21.08
C THR A 356 -17.27 12.61 -20.09
N THR A 357 -17.40 13.90 -19.86
CA THR A 357 -16.51 14.66 -18.96
C THR A 357 -16.54 14.08 -17.56
N ASN A 358 -17.75 13.88 -16.99
CA ASN A 358 -17.97 13.28 -15.68
C ASN A 358 -18.37 11.80 -15.76
N TRP A 359 -17.88 11.05 -16.74
CA TRP A 359 -18.20 9.64 -16.89
C TRP A 359 -17.06 8.75 -16.35
N LEU A 360 -17.38 7.86 -15.44
CA LEU A 360 -16.51 6.76 -15.01
C LEU A 360 -17.08 5.46 -15.54
N PRO A 361 -16.45 4.84 -16.57
CA PRO A 361 -16.91 3.59 -17.14
C PRO A 361 -16.89 2.45 -16.11
N VAL A 362 -17.95 1.64 -16.12
CA VAL A 362 -18.03 0.38 -15.35
C VAL A 362 -18.29 -0.79 -16.31
N GLY A 363 -17.94 -2.00 -15.90
CA GLY A 363 -18.18 -3.20 -16.70
C GLY A 363 -19.64 -3.63 -16.71
N GLU A 364 -19.92 -4.82 -17.25
CA GLU A 364 -21.26 -5.39 -17.27
C GLU A 364 -21.64 -6.11 -15.98
N GLY A 365 -20.63 -6.66 -15.28
CA GLY A 365 -20.79 -7.39 -14.02
C GLY A 365 -20.96 -6.48 -12.81
N ASP A 366 -20.92 -7.09 -11.64
CA ASP A 366 -20.91 -6.34 -10.40
C ASP A 366 -19.57 -5.59 -10.26
N PHE A 367 -19.62 -4.44 -9.61
CA PHE A 367 -18.45 -3.61 -9.42
C PHE A 367 -18.46 -2.94 -8.05
N HIS A 368 -17.33 -2.39 -7.69
CA HIS A 368 -17.20 -1.59 -6.47
C HIS A 368 -16.33 -0.35 -6.73
N LEU A 369 -16.48 0.62 -5.86
CA LEU A 369 -15.77 1.88 -5.92
C LEU A 369 -14.79 2.00 -4.74
N PHE A 370 -13.60 2.53 -5.02
CA PHE A 370 -12.72 3.07 -4.01
C PHE A 370 -12.68 4.60 -4.12
N LEU A 371 -13.03 5.27 -3.06
CA LEU A 371 -12.69 6.67 -2.85
C LEU A 371 -11.35 6.71 -2.13
N ARG A 372 -10.35 7.34 -2.73
CA ARG A 372 -9.03 7.55 -2.11
C ARG A 372 -8.91 9.00 -1.71
N ILE A 373 -8.57 9.25 -0.45
CA ILE A 373 -8.30 10.60 0.06
C ILE A 373 -6.89 10.60 0.61
N TYR A 374 -6.01 11.32 -0.04
CA TYR A 374 -4.61 11.48 0.36
C TYR A 374 -4.45 12.77 1.15
N LYS A 375 -3.68 12.70 2.24
CA LYS A 375 -3.55 13.76 3.25
C LYS A 375 -4.93 14.26 3.72
N PRO A 376 -5.77 13.34 4.25
CA PRO A 376 -7.10 13.72 4.70
C PRO A 376 -7.02 14.75 5.83
N ASP A 377 -7.86 15.78 5.77
CA ASP A 377 -8.10 16.63 6.93
C ASP A 377 -9.06 15.93 7.88
N ALA A 378 -8.52 15.26 8.89
CA ALA A 378 -9.28 14.45 9.82
C ALA A 378 -10.34 15.25 10.60
N ALA A 379 -10.08 16.54 10.86
CA ALA A 379 -11.02 17.41 11.56
C ALA A 379 -12.21 17.76 10.65
N ALA A 380 -11.93 18.17 9.42
CA ALA A 380 -12.95 18.51 8.44
C ALA A 380 -13.77 17.29 7.97
N LEU A 381 -13.17 16.09 7.94
CA LEU A 381 -13.87 14.84 7.61
C LEU A 381 -15.00 14.50 8.58
N THR A 382 -14.96 14.99 9.82
CA THR A 382 -15.98 14.70 10.83
C THR A 382 -17.37 15.19 10.41
N ASP A 383 -17.42 16.35 9.78
CA ASP A 383 -18.69 17.01 9.35
C ASP A 383 -18.93 16.88 7.84
N TRP A 384 -17.97 16.32 7.11
CA TRP A 384 -18.09 16.16 5.66
C TRP A 384 -19.06 15.04 5.28
N GLN A 385 -19.90 15.31 4.30
CA GLN A 385 -20.83 14.34 3.76
C GLN A 385 -20.17 13.51 2.66
N PRO A 386 -20.02 12.18 2.87
CA PRO A 386 -19.40 11.33 1.86
C PRO A 386 -20.27 11.21 0.59
N PRO A 387 -19.65 10.95 -0.56
CA PRO A 387 -20.38 10.82 -1.82
C PRO A 387 -21.47 9.75 -1.76
N VAL A 388 -22.58 10.00 -2.44
CA VAL A 388 -23.73 9.09 -2.45
C VAL A 388 -23.94 8.51 -3.85
N VAL A 389 -23.97 7.18 -3.96
CA VAL A 389 -24.31 6.47 -5.20
C VAL A 389 -25.80 6.23 -5.25
N ARG A 390 -26.46 6.74 -6.30
CA ARG A 390 -27.91 6.59 -6.53
C ARG A 390 -28.15 5.90 -7.85
N THR A 391 -29.10 4.98 -7.90
CA THR A 391 -29.60 4.40 -9.16
C THR A 391 -30.43 5.46 -9.90
N ASN A 392 -30.20 5.62 -11.21
CA ASN A 392 -30.94 6.52 -12.09
C ASN A 392 -32.25 5.89 -12.56
#